data_61ce0cdbba30c36b91569cf3653b4f9a
#
_entry.id   61ce0cdbba30c36b91569cf3653b4f9a
#
_cell.length_a   1.000
_cell.length_b   1.000
_cell.length_c   1.000
_cell.angle_alpha   90.00
_cell.angle_beta   90.00
_cell.angle_gamma   90.00
#
_symmetry.space_group_name_H-M   'P 1'
#
loop_
_entity.id
_entity.type
_entity.pdbx_description
1 polymer ?
#
loop_
_entity_poly.entity_id
_entity_poly.type
_entity_poly.pdbx_seq_one_letter_code
_entity_poly.pdbx_strand_id
1 'polypeptide(L)'
;SQRTLNVLLVEMDGFKGDTSIIVLASTNRIDILDSALRRPGRFDRIVNVPKPDVGGREQILKVHTAKVPLGPDVRLEVLARATSGYAGADLANLVNEAALFAARENKRLVDMHHFEKANDKIMMGAERKSMKMSEPERLTTAYHESGHAAVGVVRGNDPVHKVSIVPRGRALGVTMQLRQEDRYCVSREHWINELVLLMGGRAAEEIFCKKITTGASNDMMRATQIARSMVTEWGMSDKLGPLHYGDNEGRGENAFGTDIQRLIDSEVRELIDNAYKAAVQLMKDYAPSIEKMTAMLMERETIGALEVESCFPEDVQIRARAQWTSGITSTSTVIKVDPTQGPDIRPDDTENPPSGAQVIPA
;
A
#
# COMPACT_ATOMS: atom_id res chain seq x y z
N SER A 1 -33.34 -17.83 6.57
CA SER A 1 -32.89 -16.49 6.12
C SER A 1 -33.93 -15.78 5.26
N GLN A 2 -34.53 -16.42 4.25
CA GLN A 2 -35.53 -15.79 3.35
C GLN A 2 -36.80 -15.37 4.09
N ARG A 3 -37.23 -16.14 5.10
CA ARG A 3 -38.36 -15.80 5.97
C ARG A 3 -38.12 -14.55 6.80
N THR A 4 -36.92 -14.39 7.34
CA THR A 4 -36.52 -13.19 8.10
C THR A 4 -36.48 -11.96 7.22
N LEU A 5 -35.94 -12.09 6.01
CA LEU A 5 -35.91 -11.00 5.02
C LEU A 5 -37.35 -10.55 4.69
N ASN A 6 -38.26 -11.48 4.39
CA ASN A 6 -39.65 -11.14 4.07
C ASN A 6 -40.36 -10.42 5.23
N VAL A 7 -40.12 -10.85 6.48
CA VAL A 7 -40.67 -10.15 7.66
C VAL A 7 -40.14 -8.73 7.74
N LEU A 8 -38.82 -8.55 7.58
CA LEU A 8 -38.20 -7.21 7.57
C LEU A 8 -38.77 -6.31 6.49
N LEU A 9 -38.95 -6.84 5.27
CA LEU A 9 -39.55 -6.07 4.16
C LEU A 9 -40.97 -5.63 4.45
N VAL A 10 -41.80 -6.51 5.05
CA VAL A 10 -43.20 -6.19 5.41
C VAL A 10 -43.23 -5.12 6.51
N GLU A 11 -42.40 -5.24 7.54
CA GLU A 11 -42.34 -4.25 8.62
C GLU A 11 -41.85 -2.89 8.10
N MET A 12 -40.86 -2.86 7.20
CA MET A 12 -40.38 -1.60 6.60
C MET A 12 -41.48 -0.93 5.73
N ASP A 13 -42.24 -1.71 4.97
CA ASP A 13 -43.36 -1.19 4.18
C ASP A 13 -44.55 -0.74 5.05
N GLY A 14 -44.62 -1.26 6.29
CA GLY A 14 -45.65 -0.91 7.28
C GLY A 14 -45.48 0.47 7.94
N PHE A 15 -44.31 1.10 7.83
CA PHE A 15 -44.04 2.44 8.37
C PHE A 15 -44.71 3.60 7.58
N LYS A 16 -45.70 3.28 6.76
CA LYS A 16 -46.55 4.27 6.05
C LYS A 16 -47.53 4.94 6.99
N GLY A 17 -47.12 5.95 7.69
CA GLY A 17 -47.96 6.75 8.56
C GLY A 17 -47.11 7.62 9.50
N ASP A 18 -47.73 8.51 10.24
CA ASP A 18 -47.23 9.59 11.10
C ASP A 18 -46.03 9.30 12.06
N THR A 19 -45.26 8.29 11.84
CA THR A 19 -44.11 7.92 12.69
C THR A 19 -42.82 8.44 12.11
N SER A 20 -42.20 9.39 12.82
CA SER A 20 -40.84 9.91 12.50
C SER A 20 -39.75 8.88 12.82
N ILE A 21 -39.83 7.68 12.24
CA ILE A 21 -38.83 6.63 12.43
C ILE A 21 -37.82 6.69 11.29
N ILE A 22 -36.52 6.79 11.64
CA ILE A 22 -35.42 6.69 10.71
C ILE A 22 -34.75 5.32 10.90
N VAL A 23 -34.71 4.52 9.84
CA VAL A 23 -34.06 3.22 9.83
C VAL A 23 -32.67 3.35 9.20
N LEU A 24 -31.65 3.00 9.94
CA LEU A 24 -30.25 2.98 9.49
C LEU A 24 -29.74 1.55 9.47
N ALA A 25 -29.08 1.19 8.38
CA ALA A 25 -28.34 -0.05 8.26
C ALA A 25 -26.92 0.21 7.76
N SER A 26 -25.98 -0.60 8.17
CA SER A 26 -24.59 -0.55 7.69
C SER A 26 -24.12 -1.92 7.20
N THR A 27 -23.39 -1.91 6.09
CA THR A 27 -22.74 -3.10 5.54
C THR A 27 -21.44 -2.70 4.86
N ASN A 28 -20.46 -3.59 4.88
CA ASN A 28 -19.25 -3.47 4.07
C ASN A 28 -19.38 -4.18 2.71
N ARG A 29 -20.50 -4.89 2.48
CA ARG A 29 -20.77 -5.62 1.23
C ARG A 29 -22.18 -5.31 0.74
N ILE A 30 -22.30 -4.27 -0.05
CA ILE A 30 -23.58 -3.86 -0.66
C ILE A 30 -23.99 -4.82 -1.79
N ASP A 31 -23.03 -5.52 -2.39
CA ASP A 31 -23.20 -6.47 -3.49
C ASP A 31 -24.05 -7.69 -3.10
N ILE A 32 -23.92 -8.17 -1.85
CA ILE A 32 -24.71 -9.31 -1.34
C ILE A 32 -26.06 -8.92 -0.76
N LEU A 33 -26.35 -7.61 -0.65
CA LEU A 33 -27.63 -7.16 -0.10
C LEU A 33 -28.73 -7.35 -1.12
N ASP A 34 -29.86 -7.96 -0.69
CA ASP A 34 -31.01 -8.19 -1.55
C ASP A 34 -31.50 -6.88 -2.17
N SER A 35 -31.71 -6.88 -3.48
CA SER A 35 -32.14 -5.70 -4.25
C SER A 35 -33.50 -5.17 -3.76
N ALA A 36 -34.35 -6.01 -3.18
CA ALA A 36 -35.63 -5.61 -2.61
C ALA A 36 -35.47 -4.62 -1.43
N LEU A 37 -34.39 -4.73 -0.65
CA LEU A 37 -34.11 -3.79 0.44
C LEU A 37 -33.70 -2.39 -0.07
N ARG A 38 -33.16 -2.30 -1.28
CA ARG A 38 -32.68 -1.03 -1.88
C ARG A 38 -33.73 -0.28 -2.70
N ARG A 39 -34.99 -0.78 -2.71
CA ARG A 39 -36.07 -0.11 -3.42
C ARG A 39 -36.53 1.15 -2.68
N PRO A 40 -37.05 2.18 -3.44
CA PRO A 40 -37.61 3.37 -2.83
C PRO A 40 -38.71 3.06 -1.77
N GLY A 41 -38.68 3.80 -0.66
CA GLY A 41 -39.53 3.54 0.50
C GLY A 41 -39.02 2.58 1.54
N ARG A 42 -37.76 2.04 1.34
CA ARG A 42 -37.05 1.22 2.29
C ARG A 42 -35.69 1.87 2.57
N PHE A 43 -34.56 1.26 2.16
CA PHE A 43 -33.24 1.91 2.18
C PHE A 43 -33.04 2.68 0.87
N ASP A 44 -33.63 3.84 0.78
CA ASP A 44 -33.63 4.67 -0.44
C ASP A 44 -32.40 5.59 -0.54
N ARG A 45 -31.69 5.80 0.55
CA ARG A 45 -30.47 6.60 0.58
C ARG A 45 -29.25 5.73 0.90
N ILE A 46 -28.30 5.73 -0.01
CA ILE A 46 -27.04 5.02 0.16
C ILE A 46 -25.97 6.07 0.41
N VAL A 47 -25.29 5.96 1.56
CA VAL A 47 -24.15 6.79 1.93
C VAL A 47 -22.91 5.92 1.89
N ASN A 48 -22.03 6.19 0.95
CA ASN A 48 -20.71 5.54 0.92
C ASN A 48 -19.78 6.27 1.88
N VAL A 49 -19.24 5.54 2.86
CA VAL A 49 -18.24 6.05 3.81
C VAL A 49 -16.86 5.59 3.35
N PRO A 50 -16.06 6.45 2.70
CA PRO A 50 -14.74 6.10 2.23
C PRO A 50 -13.76 5.94 3.41
N LYS A 51 -12.58 5.37 3.14
CA LYS A 51 -11.48 5.41 4.09
C LYS A 51 -11.08 6.86 4.39
N PRO A 52 -10.71 7.18 5.63
CA PRO A 52 -10.35 8.55 6.01
C PRO A 52 -9.03 8.99 5.35
N ASP A 53 -8.94 10.25 4.99
CA ASP A 53 -7.70 10.94 4.63
C ASP A 53 -6.81 11.17 5.86
N VAL A 54 -5.65 11.80 5.68
CA VAL A 54 -4.69 12.07 6.77
C VAL A 54 -5.35 12.85 7.92
N GLY A 55 -6.13 13.90 7.58
CA GLY A 55 -6.82 14.73 8.58
C GLY A 55 -7.89 13.94 9.34
N GLY A 56 -8.68 13.14 8.61
CA GLY A 56 -9.67 12.24 9.19
C GLY A 56 -9.05 11.20 10.12
N ARG A 57 -7.90 10.60 9.72
CA ARG A 57 -7.17 9.65 10.57
C ARG A 57 -6.67 10.29 11.86
N GLU A 58 -6.16 11.52 11.78
CA GLU A 58 -5.74 12.27 12.99
C GLU A 58 -6.91 12.51 13.95
N GLN A 59 -8.08 12.91 13.43
CA GLN A 59 -9.28 13.10 14.26
C GLN A 59 -9.74 11.78 14.90
N ILE A 60 -9.73 10.69 14.16
CA ILE A 60 -10.09 9.36 14.67
C ILE A 60 -9.10 8.92 15.76
N LEU A 61 -7.80 9.12 15.55
CA LEU A 61 -6.78 8.84 16.56
C LEU A 61 -7.00 9.68 17.82
N LYS A 62 -7.32 10.98 17.72
CA LYS A 62 -7.67 11.82 18.87
C LYS A 62 -8.84 11.26 19.68
N VAL A 63 -9.87 10.75 19.01
CA VAL A 63 -11.03 10.13 19.67
C VAL A 63 -10.61 8.87 20.43
N HIS A 64 -9.85 7.97 19.82
CA HIS A 64 -9.47 6.70 20.43
C HIS A 64 -8.40 6.85 21.50
N THR A 65 -7.56 7.88 21.43
CA THR A 65 -6.52 8.14 22.44
C THR A 65 -7.01 9.00 23.61
N ALA A 66 -8.22 9.55 23.58
CA ALA A 66 -8.73 10.48 24.61
C ALA A 66 -8.69 9.93 26.04
N LYS A 67 -8.77 8.60 26.20
CA LYS A 67 -8.72 7.92 27.51
C LYS A 67 -7.41 7.13 27.74
N VAL A 68 -6.45 7.28 26.84
CA VAL A 68 -5.17 6.57 26.92
C VAL A 68 -4.10 7.54 27.39
N PRO A 69 -3.34 7.21 28.46
CA PRO A 69 -2.26 8.07 28.94
C PRO A 69 -1.09 8.04 27.95
N LEU A 70 -0.94 9.10 27.16
CA LEU A 70 0.10 9.22 26.16
C LEU A 70 1.39 9.82 26.72
N GLY A 71 2.52 9.34 26.22
CA GLY A 71 3.83 9.94 26.45
C GLY A 71 4.00 11.28 25.74
N PRO A 72 4.92 12.12 26.17
CA PRO A 72 5.14 13.46 25.60
C PRO A 72 5.72 13.42 24.17
N ASP A 73 6.25 12.29 23.74
CA ASP A 73 6.82 12.06 22.42
C ASP A 73 5.77 11.67 21.35
N VAL A 74 4.53 11.36 21.77
CA VAL A 74 3.48 10.91 20.86
C VAL A 74 2.93 12.07 20.04
N ARG A 75 3.04 11.95 18.71
CA ARG A 75 2.50 12.90 17.75
C ARG A 75 1.48 12.24 16.84
N LEU A 76 0.20 12.54 17.08
CA LEU A 76 -0.91 11.91 16.35
C LEU A 76 -0.90 12.24 14.86
N GLU A 77 -0.42 13.43 14.47
CA GLU A 77 -0.25 13.81 13.06
C GLU A 77 0.75 12.91 12.32
N VAL A 78 1.83 12.49 13.00
CA VAL A 78 2.83 11.58 12.44
C VAL A 78 2.22 10.18 12.30
N LEU A 79 1.50 9.71 13.32
CA LEU A 79 0.78 8.44 13.26
C LEU A 79 -0.26 8.42 12.14
N ALA A 80 -1.00 9.53 11.95
CA ALA A 80 -1.99 9.64 10.87
C ALA A 80 -1.36 9.53 9.48
N ARG A 81 -0.18 10.13 9.25
CA ARG A 81 0.56 9.98 7.98
C ARG A 81 1.04 8.56 7.77
N ALA A 82 1.57 7.94 8.81
CA ALA A 82 2.13 6.59 8.73
C ALA A 82 1.09 5.46 8.63
N THR A 83 -0.18 5.77 8.83
CA THR A 83 -1.29 4.82 8.74
C THR A 83 -2.14 5.03 7.49
N SER A 84 -1.50 5.37 6.36
CA SER A 84 -2.19 5.51 5.07
C SER A 84 -2.98 4.25 4.73
N GLY A 85 -4.23 4.43 4.30
CA GLY A 85 -5.13 3.35 3.94
C GLY A 85 -5.81 2.64 5.12
N TYR A 86 -5.57 3.03 6.38
CA TYR A 86 -6.27 2.49 7.54
C TYR A 86 -7.71 3.01 7.61
N ALA A 87 -8.64 2.13 7.97
CA ALA A 87 -10.00 2.51 8.35
C ALA A 87 -10.07 2.87 9.84
N GLY A 88 -11.20 3.40 10.29
CA GLY A 88 -11.39 3.76 11.70
C GLY A 88 -11.16 2.59 12.66
N ALA A 89 -11.60 1.39 12.28
CA ALA A 89 -11.39 0.17 13.07
C ALA A 89 -9.89 -0.21 13.19
N ASP A 90 -9.11 -0.01 12.13
CA ASP A 90 -7.67 -0.29 12.14
C ASP A 90 -6.93 0.67 13.08
N LEU A 91 -7.33 1.95 13.08
CA LEU A 91 -6.79 2.97 13.98
C LEU A 91 -7.16 2.73 15.44
N ALA A 92 -8.39 2.30 15.71
CA ALA A 92 -8.81 1.86 17.04
C ALA A 92 -7.98 0.68 17.53
N ASN A 93 -7.77 -0.32 16.66
CA ASN A 93 -6.92 -1.48 16.95
C ASN A 93 -5.46 -1.07 17.20
N LEU A 94 -4.93 -0.11 16.43
CA LEU A 94 -3.57 0.42 16.61
C LEU A 94 -3.39 1.00 18.02
N VAL A 95 -4.34 1.82 18.46
CA VAL A 95 -4.30 2.41 19.81
C VAL A 95 -4.38 1.32 20.90
N ASN A 96 -5.26 0.35 20.73
CA ASN A 96 -5.40 -0.76 21.66
C ASN A 96 -4.12 -1.62 21.74
N GLU A 97 -3.54 -1.98 20.60
CA GLU A 97 -2.30 -2.76 20.56
C GLU A 97 -1.11 -1.99 21.16
N ALA A 98 -1.02 -0.68 20.92
CA ALA A 98 0.01 0.16 21.55
C ALA A 98 -0.12 0.18 23.06
N ALA A 99 -1.33 0.31 23.59
CA ALA A 99 -1.60 0.23 25.03
C ALA A 99 -1.24 -1.15 25.62
N LEU A 100 -1.52 -2.24 24.89
CA LEU A 100 -1.12 -3.59 25.30
C LEU A 100 0.40 -3.76 25.32
N PHE A 101 1.15 -3.16 24.38
CA PHE A 101 2.61 -3.18 24.40
C PHE A 101 3.15 -2.42 25.61
N ALA A 102 2.63 -1.22 25.90
CA ALA A 102 3.01 -0.45 27.09
C ALA A 102 2.75 -1.22 28.39
N ALA A 103 1.59 -1.88 28.50
CA ALA A 103 1.24 -2.71 29.65
C ALA A 103 2.20 -3.89 29.83
N ARG A 104 2.59 -4.58 28.74
CA ARG A 104 3.58 -5.67 28.79
C ARG A 104 4.96 -5.22 29.22
N GLU A 105 5.33 -3.97 28.97
CA GLU A 105 6.57 -3.35 29.39
C GLU A 105 6.47 -2.69 30.77
N ASN A 106 5.34 -2.85 31.47
CA ASN A 106 5.05 -2.23 32.77
C ASN A 106 5.17 -0.70 32.74
N LYS A 107 4.86 -0.07 31.60
CA LYS A 107 4.85 1.38 31.45
C LYS A 107 3.47 1.94 31.77
N ARG A 108 3.43 3.13 32.40
CA ARG A 108 2.17 3.85 32.68
C ARG A 108 1.71 4.71 31.50
N LEU A 109 2.64 5.11 30.63
CA LEU A 109 2.39 5.93 29.46
C LEU A 109 2.61 5.12 28.20
N VAL A 110 1.83 5.43 27.17
CA VAL A 110 2.01 4.86 25.84
C VAL A 110 2.86 5.82 25.01
N ASP A 111 4.11 5.46 24.78
CA ASP A 111 5.09 6.25 24.03
C ASP A 111 5.02 5.93 22.53
N MET A 112 5.67 6.76 21.70
CA MET A 112 5.65 6.59 20.23
C MET A 112 6.14 5.21 19.78
N HIS A 113 7.16 4.64 20.45
CA HIS A 113 7.69 3.32 20.11
C HIS A 113 6.68 2.17 20.32
N HIS A 114 5.69 2.32 21.22
CA HIS A 114 4.63 1.33 21.38
C HIS A 114 3.68 1.35 20.18
N PHE A 115 3.40 2.54 19.63
CA PHE A 115 2.63 2.68 18.39
C PHE A 115 3.38 2.11 17.19
N GLU A 116 4.71 2.30 17.11
CA GLU A 116 5.54 1.70 16.06
C GLU A 116 5.48 0.16 16.14
N LYS A 117 5.65 -0.43 17.32
CA LYS A 117 5.52 -1.88 17.53
C LYS A 117 4.12 -2.39 17.19
N ALA A 118 3.09 -1.63 17.56
CA ALA A 118 1.71 -1.98 17.25
C ALA A 118 1.45 -1.94 15.73
N ASN A 119 1.94 -0.91 15.04
CA ASN A 119 1.84 -0.79 13.60
C ASN A 119 2.59 -1.91 12.88
N ASP A 120 3.81 -2.23 13.32
CA ASP A 120 4.57 -3.36 12.82
C ASP A 120 3.77 -4.68 12.95
N LYS A 121 3.16 -4.91 14.13
CA LYS A 121 2.35 -6.10 14.35
C LYS A 121 1.10 -6.14 13.46
N ILE A 122 0.44 -5.01 13.22
CA ILE A 122 -0.76 -4.93 12.38
C ILE A 122 -0.39 -5.16 10.91
N MET A 123 0.67 -4.52 10.43
CA MET A 123 1.08 -4.60 9.04
C MET A 123 1.76 -5.92 8.67
N MET A 124 2.63 -6.41 9.53
CA MET A 124 3.49 -7.57 9.26
C MET A 124 3.04 -8.85 9.96
N GLY A 125 2.10 -8.76 10.90
CA GLY A 125 1.69 -9.87 11.76
C GLY A 125 2.57 -10.06 13.00
N ALA A 126 2.16 -10.98 13.86
CA ALA A 126 2.92 -11.30 15.07
C ALA A 126 4.22 -12.05 14.76
N GLU A 127 5.28 -11.76 15.51
CA GLU A 127 6.55 -12.48 15.44
C GLU A 127 6.39 -13.96 15.80
N ARG A 128 6.98 -14.83 15.01
CA ARG A 128 7.03 -16.28 15.24
C ARG A 128 8.30 -16.67 15.98
N LYS A 129 8.41 -16.30 17.24
CA LYS A 129 9.61 -16.50 18.08
C LYS A 129 10.05 -17.97 18.21
N SER A 130 9.15 -18.93 17.99
CA SER A 130 9.45 -20.37 18.03
C SER A 130 10.00 -20.93 16.73
N MET A 131 9.92 -20.18 15.63
CA MET A 131 10.41 -20.63 14.32
C MET A 131 11.88 -20.31 14.21
N LYS A 132 12.70 -21.35 14.15
CA LYS A 132 14.15 -21.23 13.90
C LYS A 132 14.41 -21.57 12.43
N MET A 133 14.88 -20.61 11.68
CA MET A 133 15.40 -20.84 10.32
C MET A 133 16.82 -21.39 10.41
N SER A 134 17.22 -22.25 9.47
CA SER A 134 18.61 -22.65 9.30
C SER A 134 19.45 -21.47 8.80
N GLU A 135 20.75 -21.46 9.07
CA GLU A 135 21.64 -20.39 8.58
C GLU A 135 21.58 -20.20 7.05
N PRO A 136 21.52 -21.24 6.20
CA PRO A 136 21.35 -21.05 4.76
C PRO A 136 20.01 -20.42 4.39
N GLU A 137 18.92 -20.73 5.11
CA GLU A 137 17.60 -20.10 4.88
C GLU A 137 17.60 -18.64 5.33
N ARG A 138 18.21 -18.33 6.49
CA ARG A 138 18.37 -16.95 6.97
C ARG A 138 19.15 -16.10 5.96
N LEU A 139 20.25 -16.63 5.43
CA LEU A 139 21.07 -15.94 4.43
C LEU A 139 20.27 -15.70 3.13
N THR A 140 19.54 -16.70 2.65
CA THR A 140 18.70 -16.57 1.46
C THR A 140 17.61 -15.52 1.67
N THR A 141 16.94 -15.55 2.83
CA THR A 141 15.93 -14.55 3.19
C THR A 141 16.55 -13.15 3.30
N ALA A 142 17.75 -13.02 3.88
CA ALA A 142 18.42 -11.74 4.00
C ALA A 142 18.78 -11.13 2.63
N TYR A 143 19.24 -11.93 1.67
CA TYR A 143 19.44 -11.47 0.29
C TYR A 143 18.12 -11.11 -0.40
N HIS A 144 17.09 -11.91 -0.20
CA HIS A 144 15.73 -11.65 -0.75
C HIS A 144 15.21 -10.29 -0.30
N GLU A 145 15.21 -10.04 1.01
CA GLU A 145 14.74 -8.75 1.57
C GLU A 145 15.66 -7.59 1.19
N SER A 146 16.97 -7.81 1.17
CA SER A 146 17.93 -6.80 0.69
C SER A 146 17.71 -6.44 -0.78
N GLY A 147 17.28 -7.42 -1.61
CA GLY A 147 16.89 -7.19 -2.99
C GLY A 147 15.68 -6.28 -3.13
N HIS A 148 14.62 -6.54 -2.38
CA HIS A 148 13.45 -5.65 -2.32
C HIS A 148 13.84 -4.26 -1.82
N ALA A 149 14.66 -4.18 -0.78
CA ALA A 149 15.12 -2.91 -0.22
C ALA A 149 15.94 -2.11 -1.23
N ALA A 150 16.86 -2.74 -1.97
CA ALA A 150 17.67 -2.08 -2.98
C ALA A 150 16.80 -1.49 -4.11
N VAL A 151 15.84 -2.24 -4.63
CA VAL A 151 14.88 -1.69 -5.60
C VAL A 151 14.06 -0.57 -4.97
N GLY A 152 13.62 -0.74 -3.74
CA GLY A 152 12.84 0.25 -2.99
C GLY A 152 13.57 1.59 -2.83
N VAL A 153 14.87 1.57 -2.56
CA VAL A 153 15.71 2.78 -2.43
C VAL A 153 15.91 3.45 -3.78
N VAL A 154 16.27 2.68 -4.82
CA VAL A 154 16.72 3.22 -6.11
C VAL A 154 15.54 3.63 -7.02
N ARG A 155 14.47 2.82 -7.04
CA ARG A 155 13.32 3.01 -7.94
C ARG A 155 11.97 3.05 -7.24
N GLY A 156 11.93 2.74 -5.94
CA GLY A 156 10.68 2.60 -5.20
C GLY A 156 9.82 3.86 -5.22
N ASN A 157 8.50 3.65 -5.17
CA ASN A 157 7.52 4.73 -5.14
C ASN A 157 7.40 5.35 -3.75
N ASP A 158 7.71 4.58 -2.73
CA ASP A 158 7.65 4.96 -1.33
C ASP A 158 8.97 4.63 -0.64
N PRO A 159 9.43 5.42 0.36
CA PRO A 159 10.70 5.16 1.03
C PRO A 159 10.66 3.87 1.83
N VAL A 160 11.79 3.17 1.83
CA VAL A 160 11.98 1.99 2.69
C VAL A 160 12.02 2.44 4.15
N HIS A 161 11.20 1.83 4.98
CA HIS A 161 11.11 2.15 6.40
C HIS A 161 11.90 1.15 7.24
N LYS A 162 11.73 -0.13 6.97
CA LYS A 162 12.31 -1.22 7.76
C LYS A 162 12.50 -2.46 6.89
N VAL A 163 13.58 -3.18 7.14
CA VAL A 163 13.85 -4.51 6.56
C VAL A 163 14.09 -5.49 7.70
N SER A 164 13.44 -6.64 7.67
CA SER A 164 13.56 -7.64 8.74
C SER A 164 13.53 -9.05 8.18
N ILE A 165 14.35 -9.92 8.76
CA ILE A 165 14.35 -11.37 8.50
C ILE A 165 13.76 -12.16 9.67
N VAL A 166 13.07 -11.48 10.58
CA VAL A 166 12.32 -12.12 11.66
C VAL A 166 11.02 -12.69 11.09
N PRO A 167 10.76 -14.00 11.20
CA PRO A 167 9.56 -14.61 10.66
C PRO A 167 8.28 -14.03 11.29
N ARG A 168 7.32 -13.61 10.46
CA ARG A 168 6.04 -13.05 10.90
C ARG A 168 4.89 -13.65 10.08
N GLY A 169 3.83 -14.11 10.73
CA GLY A 169 2.70 -14.69 10.05
C GLY A 169 3.12 -15.83 9.10
N ARG A 170 2.98 -15.65 7.80
CA ARG A 170 3.42 -16.58 6.75
C ARG A 170 4.73 -16.17 6.08
N ALA A 171 5.24 -14.97 6.33
CA ALA A 171 6.46 -14.45 5.74
C ALA A 171 7.68 -14.83 6.57
N LEU A 172 8.80 -15.14 5.92
CA LEU A 172 10.11 -15.40 6.54
C LEU A 172 10.88 -14.11 6.79
N GLY A 173 10.62 -13.07 5.99
CA GLY A 173 11.15 -11.72 6.13
C GLY A 173 10.14 -10.71 5.63
N VAL A 174 10.49 -9.44 5.69
CA VAL A 174 9.67 -8.34 5.20
C VAL A 174 10.51 -7.10 4.91
N THR A 175 10.28 -6.51 3.77
CA THR A 175 10.73 -5.17 3.41
C THR A 175 9.53 -4.23 3.43
N MET A 176 9.52 -3.33 4.39
CA MET A 176 8.41 -2.41 4.61
C MET A 176 8.69 -1.05 4.00
N GLN A 177 7.79 -0.60 3.15
CA GLN A 177 7.75 0.77 2.65
C GLN A 177 6.59 1.53 3.30
N LEU A 178 6.77 2.81 3.59
CA LEU A 178 5.72 3.66 4.12
C LEU A 178 5.27 4.68 3.08
N ARG A 179 3.98 4.62 2.74
CA ARG A 179 3.34 5.66 1.95
C ARG A 179 3.36 6.98 2.72
N GLN A 180 3.84 8.02 2.08
CA GLN A 180 3.87 9.35 2.70
C GLN A 180 2.58 10.12 2.49
N GLU A 181 1.85 9.80 1.42
CA GLU A 181 0.63 10.49 1.00
C GLU A 181 -0.45 9.50 0.59
N ASP A 182 -1.70 9.90 0.76
CA ASP A 182 -2.83 9.14 0.23
C ASP A 182 -2.90 9.36 -1.29
N ARG A 183 -2.87 8.27 -2.07
CA ARG A 183 -2.92 8.30 -3.54
C ARG A 183 -4.26 7.80 -4.01
N TYR A 184 -4.94 8.61 -4.79
CA TYR A 184 -6.22 8.28 -5.40
C TYR A 184 -6.07 7.86 -6.87
N CYS A 185 -5.02 8.32 -7.54
CA CYS A 185 -4.67 7.95 -8.91
C CYS A 185 -3.23 7.46 -8.95
N VAL A 186 -2.99 6.40 -9.73
CA VAL A 186 -1.68 5.75 -9.82
C VAL A 186 -1.29 5.66 -11.29
N SER A 187 -0.10 6.16 -11.64
CA SER A 187 0.41 6.17 -13.01
C SER A 187 0.94 4.80 -13.44
N ARG A 188 1.05 4.59 -14.77
CA ARG A 188 1.70 3.40 -15.36
C ARG A 188 3.13 3.22 -14.86
N GLU A 189 3.90 4.31 -14.76
CA GLU A 189 5.28 4.28 -14.27
C GLU A 189 5.37 3.77 -12.82
N HIS A 190 4.45 4.20 -11.97
CA HIS A 190 4.37 3.71 -10.59
C HIS A 190 4.19 2.18 -10.56
N TRP A 191 3.29 1.64 -11.37
CA TRP A 191 3.06 0.19 -11.41
C TRP A 191 4.25 -0.56 -12.00
N ILE A 192 4.93 -0.01 -12.99
CA ILE A 192 6.17 -0.59 -13.51
C ILE A 192 7.23 -0.67 -12.40
N ASN A 193 7.41 0.39 -11.61
CA ASN A 193 8.34 0.37 -10.48
C ASN A 193 7.93 -0.64 -9.39
N GLU A 194 6.62 -0.79 -9.15
CA GLU A 194 6.11 -1.83 -8.23
C GLU A 194 6.41 -3.24 -8.73
N LEU A 195 6.27 -3.50 -10.04
CA LEU A 195 6.66 -4.77 -10.64
C LEU A 195 8.16 -5.05 -10.45
N VAL A 196 9.03 -4.04 -10.67
CA VAL A 196 10.48 -4.20 -10.44
C VAL A 196 10.78 -4.48 -8.97
N LEU A 197 10.07 -3.81 -8.05
CA LEU A 197 10.20 -4.02 -6.61
C LEU A 197 9.89 -5.48 -6.23
N LEU A 198 8.76 -6.01 -6.72
CA LEU A 198 8.34 -7.40 -6.47
C LEU A 198 9.33 -8.42 -7.07
N MET A 199 10.02 -8.08 -8.15
CA MET A 199 11.05 -8.94 -8.74
C MET A 199 12.39 -8.89 -7.98
N GLY A 200 12.58 -7.90 -7.10
CA GLY A 200 13.85 -7.66 -6.40
C GLY A 200 14.33 -8.84 -5.58
N GLY A 201 13.46 -9.44 -4.77
CA GLY A 201 13.80 -10.59 -3.93
C GLY A 201 14.26 -11.79 -4.74
N ARG A 202 13.50 -12.17 -5.78
CA ARG A 202 13.88 -13.28 -6.66
C ARG A 202 15.19 -13.01 -7.41
N ALA A 203 15.41 -11.80 -7.92
CA ALA A 203 16.63 -11.43 -8.61
C ALA A 203 17.85 -11.52 -7.68
N ALA A 204 17.71 -11.12 -6.42
CA ALA A 204 18.77 -11.25 -5.42
C ALA A 204 19.08 -12.72 -5.09
N GLU A 205 18.08 -13.58 -4.89
CA GLU A 205 18.29 -15.01 -4.70
C GLU A 205 19.10 -15.63 -5.84
N GLU A 206 18.73 -15.31 -7.10
CA GLU A 206 19.41 -15.87 -8.27
C GLU A 206 20.86 -15.39 -8.38
N ILE A 207 21.14 -14.11 -8.16
CA ILE A 207 22.47 -13.54 -8.34
C ILE A 207 23.41 -13.93 -7.20
N PHE A 208 22.97 -13.80 -5.95
CA PHE A 208 23.85 -13.97 -4.80
C PHE A 208 23.83 -15.39 -4.24
N CYS A 209 22.69 -16.07 -4.22
CA CYS A 209 22.56 -17.42 -3.69
C CYS A 209 22.67 -18.51 -4.76
N LYS A 210 22.60 -18.15 -6.05
CA LYS A 210 22.56 -19.10 -7.19
C LYS A 210 21.41 -20.11 -7.05
N LYS A 211 20.33 -19.73 -6.42
CA LYS A 211 19.14 -20.55 -6.12
C LYS A 211 17.88 -19.76 -6.41
N ILE A 212 16.82 -20.49 -6.67
CA ILE A 212 15.48 -19.96 -6.81
C ILE A 212 14.63 -20.72 -5.81
N THR A 213 13.97 -20.01 -4.91
CA THR A 213 13.17 -20.63 -3.86
C THR A 213 11.67 -20.33 -4.02
N THR A 214 10.87 -21.03 -3.27
CA THR A 214 9.42 -20.77 -3.18
C THR A 214 9.10 -19.49 -2.37
N GLY A 215 10.11 -18.87 -1.74
CA GLY A 215 9.95 -17.63 -0.97
C GLY A 215 9.32 -16.50 -1.80
N ALA A 216 9.73 -16.38 -3.06
CA ALA A 216 9.21 -15.38 -3.99
C ALA A 216 7.80 -15.67 -4.56
N SER A 217 7.12 -16.74 -4.14
CA SER A 217 5.84 -17.15 -4.75
C SER A 217 4.74 -16.08 -4.60
N ASN A 218 4.68 -15.40 -3.47
CA ASN A 218 3.72 -14.33 -3.23
C ASN A 218 4.01 -13.11 -4.11
N ASP A 219 5.26 -12.74 -4.28
CA ASP A 219 5.68 -11.62 -5.13
C ASP A 219 5.37 -11.91 -6.60
N MET A 220 5.61 -13.14 -7.07
CA MET A 220 5.24 -13.58 -8.40
C MET A 220 3.72 -13.49 -8.62
N MET A 221 2.93 -13.97 -7.67
CA MET A 221 1.47 -13.90 -7.73
C MET A 221 0.98 -12.45 -7.81
N ARG A 222 1.47 -11.57 -6.92
CA ARG A 222 1.12 -10.16 -6.90
C ARG A 222 1.55 -9.44 -8.18
N ALA A 223 2.77 -9.68 -8.65
CA ALA A 223 3.28 -9.10 -9.88
C ALA A 223 2.43 -9.50 -11.10
N THR A 224 2.06 -10.78 -11.19
CA THR A 224 1.20 -11.29 -12.27
C THR A 224 -0.17 -10.63 -12.22
N GLN A 225 -0.76 -10.48 -11.03
CA GLN A 225 -2.05 -9.83 -10.86
C GLN A 225 -2.00 -8.36 -11.27
N ILE A 226 -0.98 -7.61 -10.82
CA ILE A 226 -0.79 -6.20 -11.19
C ILE A 226 -0.62 -6.05 -12.70
N ALA A 227 0.28 -6.83 -13.31
CA ALA A 227 0.52 -6.78 -14.75
C ALA A 227 -0.75 -7.11 -15.54
N ARG A 228 -1.55 -8.08 -15.08
CA ARG A 228 -2.84 -8.42 -15.69
C ARG A 228 -3.82 -7.27 -15.59
N SER A 229 -3.98 -6.66 -14.40
CA SER A 229 -4.87 -5.49 -14.24
C SER A 229 -4.41 -4.29 -15.07
N MET A 230 -3.10 -4.03 -15.19
CA MET A 230 -2.56 -3.00 -16.08
C MET A 230 -3.01 -3.19 -17.53
N VAL A 231 -2.99 -4.43 -18.00
CA VAL A 231 -3.30 -4.80 -19.38
C VAL A 231 -4.82 -4.86 -19.63
N THR A 232 -5.59 -5.44 -18.68
CA THR A 232 -7.00 -5.78 -18.92
C THR A 232 -8.00 -4.78 -18.33
N GLU A 233 -7.63 -4.09 -17.22
CA GLU A 233 -8.58 -3.24 -16.49
C GLU A 233 -8.27 -1.76 -16.64
N TRP A 234 -6.97 -1.39 -16.62
CA TRP A 234 -6.58 0.03 -16.53
C TRP A 234 -6.17 0.63 -17.88
N GLY A 235 -6.24 -0.15 -18.99
CA GLY A 235 -5.93 0.34 -20.35
C GLY A 235 -4.48 0.83 -20.49
N MET A 236 -3.52 0.22 -19.77
CA MET A 236 -2.12 0.62 -19.73
C MET A 236 -1.24 -0.14 -20.73
N SER A 237 -1.82 -0.91 -21.66
CA SER A 237 -1.11 -1.58 -22.76
C SER A 237 -1.24 -0.78 -24.05
N ASP A 238 -0.11 -0.48 -24.69
CA ASP A 238 -0.10 0.23 -25.98
C ASP A 238 -0.63 -0.65 -27.13
N LYS A 239 -0.47 -1.99 -27.03
CA LYS A 239 -0.92 -2.93 -28.07
C LYS A 239 -2.42 -3.22 -27.99
N LEU A 240 -2.99 -3.25 -26.79
CA LEU A 240 -4.42 -3.51 -26.58
C LEU A 240 -5.25 -2.22 -26.58
N GLY A 241 -4.60 -1.06 -26.38
CA GLY A 241 -5.26 0.24 -26.35
C GLY A 241 -6.07 0.48 -25.06
N PRO A 242 -6.81 1.59 -25.01
CA PRO A 242 -7.59 2.00 -23.83
C PRO A 242 -8.95 1.29 -23.78
N LEU A 243 -8.94 -0.03 -23.74
CA LEU A 243 -10.13 -0.88 -23.67
C LEU A 243 -10.11 -1.66 -22.36
N HIS A 244 -11.29 -1.92 -21.83
CA HIS A 244 -11.48 -2.73 -20.63
C HIS A 244 -11.78 -4.19 -21.02
N TYR A 245 -10.86 -5.08 -20.69
CA TYR A 245 -10.95 -6.53 -20.92
C TYR A 245 -11.17 -7.33 -19.63
N GLY A 246 -11.50 -6.65 -18.51
CA GLY A 246 -11.76 -7.29 -17.21
C GLY A 246 -13.00 -8.18 -17.24
N ASP A 247 -13.15 -9.00 -16.19
CA ASP A 247 -14.26 -9.92 -16.06
C ASP A 247 -15.60 -9.18 -16.10
N ASN A 248 -16.32 -9.31 -17.20
CA ASN A 248 -17.74 -8.96 -17.26
C ASN A 248 -18.48 -10.05 -16.47
N GLU A 249 -18.94 -9.73 -15.27
CA GLU A 249 -19.85 -10.58 -14.50
C GLU A 249 -21.00 -11.06 -15.43
N GLY A 250 -20.98 -12.33 -15.79
CA GLY A 250 -22.01 -12.96 -16.62
C GLY A 250 -21.63 -13.31 -18.06
N ARG A 251 -20.45 -12.95 -18.57
CA ARG A 251 -19.91 -13.52 -19.81
C ARG A 251 -18.87 -14.56 -19.43
N GLY A 252 -19.12 -15.84 -19.82
CA GLY A 252 -18.21 -16.94 -19.50
C GLY A 252 -16.76 -16.71 -19.89
N GLU A 253 -15.84 -17.54 -19.39
CA GLU A 253 -14.37 -17.46 -19.52
C GLU A 253 -13.82 -17.23 -20.94
N ASN A 254 -14.66 -17.23 -21.98
CA ASN A 254 -14.33 -17.07 -23.41
C ASN A 254 -14.93 -15.80 -24.04
N ALA A 255 -15.12 -14.72 -23.28
CA ALA A 255 -15.73 -13.48 -23.79
C ALA A 255 -14.93 -12.80 -24.91
N PHE A 256 -13.65 -13.11 -25.04
CA PHE A 256 -12.75 -12.55 -26.05
C PHE A 256 -12.18 -13.66 -26.95
N GLY A 257 -11.98 -13.32 -28.24
CA GLY A 257 -11.37 -14.24 -29.22
C GLY A 257 -9.97 -14.68 -28.74
N THR A 258 -9.57 -15.89 -29.18
CA THR A 258 -8.29 -16.53 -28.80
C THR A 258 -7.08 -15.63 -29.07
N ASP A 259 -7.14 -14.78 -30.10
CA ASP A 259 -6.04 -13.89 -30.46
C ASP A 259 -5.88 -12.75 -29.47
N ILE A 260 -6.98 -12.20 -28.93
CA ILE A 260 -6.94 -11.18 -27.89
C ILE A 260 -6.37 -11.80 -26.60
N GLN A 261 -6.80 -13.00 -26.24
CA GLN A 261 -6.29 -13.69 -25.05
C GLN A 261 -4.77 -13.94 -25.15
N ARG A 262 -4.29 -14.38 -26.32
CA ARG A 262 -2.85 -14.55 -26.57
C ARG A 262 -2.09 -13.23 -26.47
N LEU A 263 -2.67 -12.14 -26.95
CA LEU A 263 -2.07 -10.82 -26.88
C LEU A 263 -2.00 -10.33 -25.42
N ILE A 264 -3.06 -10.54 -24.63
CA ILE A 264 -3.05 -10.25 -23.18
C ILE A 264 -1.92 -11.02 -22.48
N ASP A 265 -1.83 -12.34 -22.72
CA ASP A 265 -0.81 -13.17 -22.09
C ASP A 265 0.62 -12.76 -22.51
N SER A 266 0.79 -12.34 -23.77
CA SER A 266 2.07 -11.81 -24.28
C SER A 266 2.46 -10.50 -23.59
N GLU A 267 1.53 -9.55 -23.46
CA GLU A 267 1.76 -8.26 -22.81
C GLU A 267 2.08 -8.42 -21.31
N VAL A 268 1.31 -9.25 -20.61
CA VAL A 268 1.58 -9.57 -19.20
C VAL A 268 2.97 -10.15 -19.01
N ARG A 269 3.35 -11.12 -19.88
CA ARG A 269 4.69 -11.71 -19.85
C ARG A 269 5.77 -10.66 -20.10
N GLU A 270 5.60 -9.82 -21.11
CA GLU A 270 6.56 -8.78 -21.47
C GLU A 270 6.79 -7.78 -20.31
N LEU A 271 5.72 -7.36 -19.63
CA LEU A 271 5.81 -6.49 -18.44
C LEU A 271 6.64 -7.13 -17.33
N ILE A 272 6.38 -8.40 -17.02
CA ILE A 272 7.08 -9.13 -15.96
C ILE A 272 8.54 -9.38 -16.35
N ASP A 273 8.81 -9.81 -17.59
CA ASP A 273 10.17 -10.07 -18.06
C ASP A 273 11.03 -8.79 -18.05
N ASN A 274 10.45 -7.65 -18.46
CA ASN A 274 11.13 -6.36 -18.42
C ASN A 274 11.40 -5.89 -16.99
N ALA A 275 10.43 -6.07 -16.09
CA ALA A 275 10.61 -5.76 -14.67
C ALA A 275 11.70 -6.64 -14.04
N TYR A 276 11.71 -7.93 -14.35
CA TYR A 276 12.73 -8.85 -13.88
C TYR A 276 14.14 -8.49 -14.38
N LYS A 277 14.30 -8.19 -15.68
CA LYS A 277 15.58 -7.74 -16.25
C LYS A 277 16.06 -6.47 -15.56
N ALA A 278 15.18 -5.51 -15.31
CA ALA A 278 15.52 -4.29 -14.60
C ALA A 278 15.96 -4.56 -13.15
N ALA A 279 15.28 -5.46 -12.44
CA ALA A 279 15.67 -5.89 -11.10
C ALA A 279 17.05 -6.58 -11.12
N VAL A 280 17.30 -7.50 -12.04
CA VAL A 280 18.60 -8.19 -12.20
C VAL A 280 19.73 -7.18 -12.46
N GLN A 281 19.49 -6.18 -13.32
CA GLN A 281 20.50 -5.15 -13.58
C GLN A 281 20.82 -4.36 -12.32
N LEU A 282 19.77 -3.96 -11.58
CA LEU A 282 19.92 -3.21 -10.32
C LEU A 282 20.70 -4.02 -9.26
N MET A 283 20.44 -5.35 -9.17
CA MET A 283 21.20 -6.22 -8.27
C MET A 283 22.71 -6.23 -8.59
N LYS A 284 23.07 -6.15 -9.88
CA LYS A 284 24.49 -6.08 -10.31
C LYS A 284 25.11 -4.71 -10.01
N ASP A 285 24.37 -3.63 -10.29
CA ASP A 285 24.86 -2.26 -10.14
C ASP A 285 25.09 -1.90 -8.66
N TYR A 286 24.25 -2.43 -7.76
CA TYR A 286 24.29 -2.16 -6.33
C TYR A 286 24.71 -3.38 -5.47
N ALA A 287 25.45 -4.33 -6.04
CA ALA A 287 25.88 -5.53 -5.33
C ALA A 287 26.58 -5.24 -3.99
N PRO A 288 27.51 -4.28 -3.88
CA PRO A 288 28.15 -3.97 -2.59
C PRO A 288 27.18 -3.48 -1.52
N SER A 289 26.15 -2.68 -1.92
CA SER A 289 25.11 -2.19 -1.02
C SER A 289 24.25 -3.33 -0.48
N ILE A 290 23.89 -4.27 -1.37
CA ILE A 290 23.07 -5.44 -1.03
C ILE A 290 23.83 -6.37 -0.08
N GLU A 291 25.11 -6.64 -0.35
CA GLU A 291 25.97 -7.45 0.52
C GLU A 291 26.11 -6.82 1.92
N LYS A 292 26.29 -5.49 1.98
CA LYS A 292 26.36 -4.74 3.25
C LYS A 292 25.06 -4.83 4.04
N MET A 293 23.90 -4.62 3.39
CA MET A 293 22.59 -4.79 4.02
C MET A 293 22.38 -6.22 4.52
N THR A 294 22.72 -7.22 3.69
CA THR A 294 22.60 -8.63 4.06
C THR A 294 23.44 -8.96 5.27
N ALA A 295 24.68 -8.48 5.35
CA ALA A 295 25.54 -8.69 6.51
C ALA A 295 24.94 -8.08 7.80
N MET A 296 24.38 -6.86 7.70
CA MET A 296 23.70 -6.22 8.83
C MET A 296 22.43 -6.97 9.26
N LEU A 297 21.66 -7.50 8.31
CA LEU A 297 20.47 -8.32 8.60
C LEU A 297 20.84 -9.65 9.28
N MET A 298 21.91 -10.28 8.86
CA MET A 298 22.41 -11.51 9.51
C MET A 298 22.84 -11.28 10.96
N GLU A 299 23.40 -10.10 11.26
CA GLU A 299 23.83 -9.72 12.61
C GLU A 299 22.65 -9.27 13.50
N ARG A 300 21.76 -8.41 12.98
CA ARG A 300 20.76 -7.66 13.77
C ARG A 300 19.32 -8.09 13.53
N GLU A 301 19.10 -8.96 12.54
CA GLU A 301 17.79 -9.47 12.11
C GLU A 301 16.80 -8.40 11.60
N THR A 302 17.00 -7.14 11.97
CA THR A 302 16.17 -6.00 11.55
C THR A 302 17.03 -4.76 11.44
N ILE A 303 16.88 -4.04 10.33
CA ILE A 303 17.53 -2.76 10.07
C ILE A 303 16.50 -1.68 9.73
N GLY A 304 16.73 -0.49 10.25
CA GLY A 304 15.88 0.67 10.00
C GLY A 304 16.28 1.41 8.73
N ALA A 305 15.45 2.35 8.36
CA ALA A 305 15.60 3.12 7.15
C ALA A 305 16.95 3.87 7.03
N LEU A 306 17.48 4.49 8.13
CA LEU A 306 18.79 5.17 8.11
C LEU A 306 19.94 4.18 7.85
N GLU A 307 19.83 2.98 8.40
CA GLU A 307 20.82 1.93 8.21
C GLU A 307 20.79 1.42 6.77
N VAL A 308 19.60 1.23 6.19
CA VAL A 308 19.44 0.88 4.76
C VAL A 308 20.08 1.95 3.88
N GLU A 309 19.77 3.24 4.12
CA GLU A 309 20.34 4.34 3.36
C GLU A 309 21.86 4.41 3.45
N SER A 310 22.43 4.16 4.64
CA SER A 310 23.90 4.14 4.85
C SER A 310 24.64 3.06 4.05
N CYS A 311 23.90 2.12 3.46
CA CYS A 311 24.50 1.08 2.61
C CYS A 311 24.70 1.55 1.18
N PHE A 312 24.04 2.63 0.75
CA PHE A 312 24.14 3.14 -0.61
C PHE A 312 25.14 4.27 -0.74
N PRO A 313 25.71 4.48 -1.94
CA PRO A 313 26.55 5.64 -2.23
C PRO A 313 25.77 6.97 -2.06
N GLU A 314 26.49 8.05 -1.77
CA GLU A 314 25.91 9.39 -1.53
C GLU A 314 25.23 10.00 -2.75
N ASP A 315 25.59 9.56 -3.96
CA ASP A 315 25.00 10.01 -5.23
C ASP A 315 23.63 9.38 -5.53
N VAL A 316 23.23 8.37 -4.78
CA VAL A 316 21.88 7.80 -4.90
C VAL A 316 20.87 8.76 -4.28
N GLN A 317 19.98 9.28 -5.12
CA GLN A 317 18.89 10.16 -4.65
C GLN A 317 17.86 9.34 -3.86
N ILE A 318 17.99 9.39 -2.54
CA ILE A 318 17.03 8.73 -1.65
C ILE A 318 15.85 9.69 -1.42
N ARG A 319 14.62 9.20 -1.60
CA ARG A 319 13.43 10.03 -1.40
C ARG A 319 13.31 10.48 0.06
N ALA A 320 13.09 11.78 0.27
CA ALA A 320 12.90 12.35 1.60
C ALA A 320 11.73 11.66 2.31
N ARG A 321 11.93 11.32 3.59
CA ARG A 321 10.92 10.69 4.45
C ARG A 321 10.21 11.75 5.29
N ALA A 322 8.90 11.58 5.49
CA ALA A 322 8.25 12.22 6.62
C ALA A 322 8.86 11.63 7.90
N GLN A 323 9.36 12.48 8.79
CA GLN A 323 9.99 12.04 10.04
C GLN A 323 9.00 11.26 10.90
N TRP A 324 9.21 9.95 10.95
CA TRP A 324 8.46 9.03 11.82
C TRP A 324 9.08 8.93 13.22
N THR A 325 10.35 9.31 13.37
CA THR A 325 11.13 9.00 14.56
C THR A 325 10.96 10.00 15.68
N SER A 326 10.74 9.47 16.88
CA SER A 326 10.97 10.14 18.16
C SER A 326 12.43 10.60 18.25
N GLY A 327 12.66 11.90 18.19
CA GLY A 327 13.75 12.55 18.91
C GLY A 327 15.19 12.37 18.46
N ILE A 328 15.51 11.99 17.21
CA ILE A 328 16.87 12.15 16.69
C ILE A 328 16.86 13.38 15.76
N THR A 329 17.43 14.46 16.26
CA THR A 329 17.71 15.69 15.52
C THR A 329 18.66 15.39 14.35
N SER A 330 18.10 15.14 13.16
CA SER A 330 18.88 15.31 11.95
C SER A 330 18.66 16.74 11.49
N THR A 331 19.75 17.45 11.32
CA THR A 331 19.83 18.81 10.78
C THR A 331 19.17 18.82 9.40
N SER A 332 17.92 19.31 9.36
CA SER A 332 17.23 19.53 8.10
C SER A 332 17.94 20.62 7.33
N THR A 333 18.60 20.26 6.26
CA THR A 333 18.95 21.25 5.23
C THR A 333 17.63 21.72 4.60
N VAL A 334 17.12 22.81 5.10
CA VAL A 334 15.97 23.50 4.51
C VAL A 334 16.43 24.03 3.17
N ILE A 335 16.02 23.38 2.09
CA ILE A 335 16.07 23.98 0.76
C ILE A 335 15.08 25.15 0.82
N LYS A 336 15.59 26.37 0.98
CA LYS A 336 14.80 27.58 0.79
C LYS A 336 14.42 27.63 -0.69
N VAL A 337 13.19 27.28 -0.98
CA VAL A 337 12.57 27.63 -2.26
C VAL A 337 12.35 29.14 -2.21
N ASP A 338 13.02 29.86 -3.09
CA ASP A 338 12.84 31.28 -3.25
C ASP A 338 11.42 31.55 -3.77
N PRO A 339 10.55 32.23 -3.01
CA PRO A 339 9.17 32.46 -3.40
C PRO A 339 9.03 33.45 -4.55
N THR A 340 10.15 33.97 -5.11
CA THR A 340 10.15 34.97 -6.19
C THR A 340 10.35 34.37 -7.58
N GLN A 341 10.60 33.07 -7.74
CA GLN A 341 10.65 32.39 -9.04
C GLN A 341 9.37 31.60 -9.29
N GLY A 342 8.30 32.30 -9.63
CA GLY A 342 7.15 31.74 -10.29
C GLY A 342 7.53 31.29 -11.72
N PRO A 343 6.81 30.30 -12.30
CA PRO A 343 7.08 29.88 -13.67
C PRO A 343 6.87 31.06 -14.62
N ASP A 344 7.87 31.30 -15.45
CA ASP A 344 7.90 32.37 -16.48
C ASP A 344 6.82 32.04 -17.54
N ILE A 345 5.61 32.54 -17.32
CA ILE A 345 4.53 32.48 -18.29
C ILE A 345 4.78 33.69 -19.23
N ARG A 346 5.40 33.43 -20.38
CA ARG A 346 5.49 34.41 -21.44
C ARG A 346 4.09 34.73 -21.99
N PRO A 347 3.68 35.98 -22.08
CA PRO A 347 2.45 36.36 -22.75
C PRO A 347 2.73 36.54 -24.24
N ASP A 348 2.54 35.51 -25.02
CA ASP A 348 2.31 35.65 -26.46
C ASP A 348 1.71 34.30 -26.95
N ASP A 349 0.42 34.36 -27.19
CA ASP A 349 -0.30 33.74 -28.30
C ASP A 349 -1.81 33.91 -28.06
N THR A 350 -2.22 35.18 -28.27
CA THR A 350 -3.63 35.48 -28.56
C THR A 350 -3.88 35.24 -30.04
N GLU A 351 -4.25 34.03 -30.44
CA GLU A 351 -4.96 33.81 -31.70
C GLU A 351 -6.27 33.06 -31.45
N ASN A 352 -7.32 33.65 -31.92
CA ASN A 352 -8.75 33.34 -31.98
C ASN A 352 -9.17 31.88 -31.91
N PRO A 353 -10.22 31.59 -31.13
CA PRO A 353 -10.92 30.30 -31.22
C PRO A 353 -11.84 30.25 -32.44
N PRO A 354 -11.92 29.13 -33.17
CA PRO A 354 -12.89 28.93 -34.22
C PRO A 354 -14.30 28.82 -33.66
N SER A 355 -15.22 29.57 -34.22
CA SER A 355 -16.65 29.55 -33.96
C SER A 355 -17.23 28.17 -34.26
N GLY A 356 -17.98 27.61 -33.31
CA GLY A 356 -18.94 26.53 -33.56
C GLY A 356 -18.79 25.28 -32.70
N ALA A 357 -19.24 25.36 -31.45
CA ALA A 357 -19.61 24.17 -30.69
C ALA A 357 -20.97 24.39 -30.03
N GLN A 358 -22.00 23.70 -30.49
CA GLN A 358 -23.32 23.64 -29.87
C GLN A 358 -23.23 22.92 -28.52
N VAL A 359 -23.73 23.56 -27.51
CA VAL A 359 -23.93 22.99 -26.16
C VAL A 359 -25.18 22.12 -26.22
N ILE A 360 -25.07 20.85 -25.91
CA ILE A 360 -26.17 19.92 -25.63
C ILE A 360 -26.34 19.89 -24.10
N PRO A 361 -27.51 20.26 -23.55
CA PRO A 361 -27.74 20.14 -22.12
C PRO A 361 -28.03 18.69 -21.71
N ALA A 362 -27.76 18.40 -20.45
CA ALA A 362 -27.72 17.12 -19.72
C ALA A 362 -28.89 16.17 -19.90
#